data_058c3e27aa947d33fab68a29c819a51c
#
_entry.id   058c3e27aa947d33fab68a29c819a51c
#
_cell.length_a   1.000
_cell.length_b   1.000
_cell.length_c   1.000
_cell.angle_alpha   90.00
_cell.angle_beta   90.00
_cell.angle_gamma   90.00
#
_symmetry.space_group_name_H-M   'P 1'
#
loop_
_entity.id
_entity.type
_entity.pdbx_description
1 polymer ?
#
loop_
_entity_poly.entity_id
_entity_poly.type
_entity_poly.pdbx_seq_one_letter_code
_entity_poly.pdbx_strand_id
1 'polypeptide(L)'
;MPLILNIETSTKNCSVALFSGSNLISEKSLLSEKHSHSETLTLFVEDVIKKSNYTLVDLDAISISKGPGSYTGLRIGVSTAKGLSYSLNRPLISVSTLQSMAFYMSKKKSNYDLYCPMIDARRMEVFSSFYDKDNNQVREVRADIIDKNSYNKELENKVLFFGDGSNKCKDVLNSGNAYFIDDFSPSAKYMGILSLEKYNNKDFEDVAYFEPFYLKDFVAGKKN
;
A
#
# COMPACT_ATOMS: atom_id res chain seq x y z
N MET A 1 19.21 -14.47 -5.29
CA MET A 1 18.27 -13.31 -5.31
C MET A 1 17.43 -13.41 -4.05
N PRO A 2 17.24 -12.31 -3.30
CA PRO A 2 16.51 -12.40 -2.04
C PRO A 2 15.05 -12.79 -2.27
N LEU A 3 14.53 -13.64 -1.37
CA LEU A 3 13.15 -14.08 -1.33
C LEU A 3 12.39 -13.25 -0.31
N ILE A 4 11.48 -12.40 -0.76
CA ILE A 4 10.77 -11.41 0.08
C ILE A 4 9.27 -11.68 0.05
N LEU A 5 8.69 -11.86 1.24
CA LEU A 5 7.24 -11.94 1.42
C LEU A 5 6.68 -10.55 1.66
N ASN A 6 5.78 -10.10 0.79
CA ASN A 6 5.13 -8.80 0.88
C ASN A 6 3.69 -8.94 1.38
N ILE A 7 3.27 -8.07 2.30
CA ILE A 7 1.96 -8.09 2.95
C ILE A 7 1.32 -6.69 2.79
N GLU A 8 0.06 -6.66 2.32
CA GLU A 8 -0.73 -5.43 2.20
C GLU A 8 -2.11 -5.62 2.84
N THR A 9 -2.43 -4.76 3.81
CA THR A 9 -3.67 -4.82 4.60
C THR A 9 -4.26 -3.44 4.90
N SER A 10 -3.78 -2.40 4.21
CA SER A 10 -4.15 -0.99 4.50
C SER A 10 -5.58 -0.62 4.11
N THR A 11 -6.24 -1.41 3.25
CA THR A 11 -7.61 -1.18 2.79
C THR A 11 -8.46 -2.44 2.94
N LYS A 12 -9.63 -2.49 2.30
CA LYS A 12 -10.47 -3.70 2.23
C LYS A 12 -9.81 -4.85 1.46
N ASN A 13 -8.78 -4.57 0.68
CA ASN A 13 -8.03 -5.60 -0.02
C ASN A 13 -6.97 -6.20 0.91
N CYS A 14 -7.10 -7.49 1.24
CA CYS A 14 -6.06 -8.26 1.89
C CYS A 14 -5.23 -8.96 0.84
N SER A 15 -3.92 -8.77 0.83
CA SER A 15 -3.06 -9.44 -0.16
C SER A 15 -1.68 -9.79 0.38
N VAL A 16 -1.14 -10.86 -0.16
CA VAL A 16 0.21 -11.37 0.10
C VAL A 16 0.85 -11.71 -1.24
N ALA A 17 2.13 -11.40 -1.40
CA ALA A 17 2.89 -11.71 -2.61
C ALA A 17 4.33 -12.12 -2.27
N LEU A 18 4.83 -13.17 -2.90
CA LEU A 18 6.19 -13.66 -2.77
C LEU A 18 7.00 -13.27 -4.01
N PHE A 19 8.14 -12.65 -3.77
CA PHE A 19 9.08 -12.26 -4.82
C PHE A 19 10.44 -12.93 -4.62
N SER A 20 11.04 -13.35 -5.72
CA SER A 20 12.46 -13.71 -5.79
C SER A 20 13.20 -12.66 -6.61
N GLY A 21 13.96 -11.80 -5.94
CA GLY A 21 14.47 -10.58 -6.55
C GLY A 21 13.31 -9.70 -7.04
N SER A 22 13.30 -9.35 -8.34
CA SER A 22 12.24 -8.56 -8.98
C SER A 22 11.08 -9.40 -9.53
N ASN A 23 11.16 -10.75 -9.46
CA ASN A 23 10.18 -11.62 -10.07
C ASN A 23 9.08 -12.01 -9.07
N LEU A 24 7.82 -11.77 -9.44
CA LEU A 24 6.66 -12.27 -8.70
C LEU A 24 6.57 -13.80 -8.89
N ILE A 25 6.64 -14.55 -7.79
CA ILE A 25 6.56 -16.02 -7.76
C ILE A 25 5.12 -16.47 -7.57
N SER A 26 4.45 -15.91 -6.56
CA SER A 26 3.07 -16.25 -6.24
C SER A 26 2.39 -15.07 -5.55
N GLU A 27 1.08 -14.98 -5.70
CA GLU A 27 0.26 -13.99 -5.03
C GLU A 27 -1.10 -14.55 -4.62
N LYS A 28 -1.67 -13.96 -3.57
CA LYS A 28 -3.05 -14.15 -3.15
C LYS A 28 -3.63 -12.82 -2.74
N SER A 29 -4.85 -12.52 -3.21
CA SER A 29 -5.53 -11.27 -2.93
C SER A 29 -7.03 -11.50 -2.82
N LEU A 30 -7.68 -10.79 -1.91
CA LEU A 30 -9.14 -10.80 -1.74
C LEU A 30 -9.61 -9.40 -1.36
N LEU A 31 -10.40 -8.80 -2.23
CA LEU A 31 -11.18 -7.62 -1.90
C LEU A 31 -12.49 -8.08 -1.24
N SER A 32 -12.68 -7.74 0.03
CA SER A 32 -13.85 -8.16 0.81
C SER A 32 -14.55 -6.96 1.44
N GLU A 33 -15.88 -6.92 1.32
CA GLU A 33 -16.70 -5.92 2.05
C GLU A 33 -16.67 -6.15 3.57
N LYS A 34 -16.43 -7.39 4.02
CA LYS A 34 -16.24 -7.72 5.43
C LYS A 34 -14.76 -7.65 5.76
N HIS A 35 -14.42 -6.92 6.83
CA HIS A 35 -13.05 -6.86 7.35
C HIS A 35 -12.66 -8.23 7.93
N SER A 36 -12.09 -9.09 7.09
CA SER A 36 -11.69 -10.46 7.44
C SER A 36 -10.17 -10.66 7.48
N HIS A 37 -9.38 -9.58 7.55
CA HIS A 37 -7.92 -9.68 7.49
C HIS A 37 -7.33 -10.59 8.56
N SER A 38 -7.88 -10.56 9.79
CA SER A 38 -7.44 -11.43 10.88
C SER A 38 -7.65 -12.91 10.62
N GLU A 39 -8.67 -13.26 9.83
CA GLU A 39 -9.02 -14.64 9.49
C GLU A 39 -8.28 -15.13 8.24
N THR A 40 -7.97 -14.23 7.31
CA THR A 40 -7.50 -14.61 5.97
C THR A 40 -6.00 -14.43 5.78
N LEU A 41 -5.36 -13.47 6.47
CA LEU A 41 -3.97 -13.11 6.18
C LEU A 41 -3.00 -14.27 6.34
N THR A 42 -3.09 -15.01 7.45
CA THR A 42 -2.20 -16.17 7.70
C THR A 42 -2.45 -17.30 6.71
N LEU A 43 -3.71 -17.52 6.32
CA LEU A 43 -4.05 -18.48 5.27
C LEU A 43 -3.49 -18.06 3.91
N PHE A 44 -3.44 -16.75 3.61
CA PHE A 44 -2.86 -16.26 2.37
C PHE A 44 -1.34 -16.42 2.36
N VAL A 45 -0.67 -16.20 3.49
CA VAL A 45 0.77 -16.49 3.63
C VAL A 45 1.02 -17.98 3.34
N GLU A 46 0.25 -18.87 3.95
CA GLU A 46 0.35 -20.31 3.72
C GLU A 46 0.11 -20.69 2.25
N ASP A 47 -0.98 -20.15 1.63
CA ASP A 47 -1.31 -20.40 0.24
C ASP A 47 -0.21 -19.95 -0.73
N VAL A 48 0.35 -18.74 -0.48
CA VAL A 48 1.40 -18.17 -1.32
C VAL A 48 2.70 -19.01 -1.25
N ILE A 49 3.06 -19.45 -0.05
CA ILE A 49 4.22 -20.32 0.15
C ILE A 49 3.97 -21.70 -0.48
N LYS A 50 2.82 -22.33 -0.25
CA LYS A 50 2.47 -23.63 -0.83
C LYS A 50 2.46 -23.65 -2.37
N LYS A 51 2.11 -22.53 -3.01
CA LYS A 51 2.12 -22.38 -4.47
C LYS A 51 3.52 -22.13 -5.04
N SER A 52 4.48 -21.89 -4.19
CA SER A 52 5.89 -21.73 -4.56
C SER A 52 6.65 -23.02 -4.29
N ASN A 53 7.89 -23.11 -4.75
CA ASN A 53 8.78 -24.20 -4.39
C ASN A 53 9.63 -23.89 -3.14
N TYR A 54 9.16 -22.93 -2.30
CA TYR A 54 9.87 -22.45 -1.13
C TYR A 54 9.10 -22.74 0.14
N THR A 55 9.78 -22.61 1.26
CA THR A 55 9.23 -22.70 2.62
C THR A 55 9.43 -21.38 3.36
N LEU A 56 8.81 -21.21 4.52
CA LEU A 56 8.96 -19.99 5.32
C LEU A 56 10.42 -19.74 5.76
N VAL A 57 11.21 -20.79 5.96
CA VAL A 57 12.62 -20.64 6.39
C VAL A 57 13.53 -20.16 5.26
N ASP A 58 13.10 -20.26 4.01
CA ASP A 58 13.84 -19.78 2.84
C ASP A 58 13.68 -18.25 2.65
N LEU A 59 12.76 -17.62 3.36
CA LEU A 59 12.55 -16.17 3.26
C LEU A 59 13.78 -15.41 3.76
N ASP A 60 14.18 -14.39 2.99
CA ASP A 60 15.26 -13.49 3.34
C ASP A 60 14.76 -12.23 4.07
N ALA A 61 13.51 -11.82 3.84
CA ALA A 61 12.87 -10.68 4.50
C ALA A 61 11.34 -10.78 4.47
N ILE A 62 10.71 -10.05 5.42
CA ILE A 62 9.27 -9.79 5.43
C ILE A 62 9.06 -8.31 5.15
N SER A 63 8.19 -7.98 4.20
CA SER A 63 7.83 -6.61 3.87
C SER A 63 6.36 -6.35 4.15
N ILE A 64 6.05 -5.21 4.76
CA ILE A 64 4.70 -4.79 5.15
C ILE A 64 4.39 -3.39 4.61
N SER A 65 3.18 -3.18 4.12
CA SER A 65 2.69 -1.83 3.87
C SER A 65 2.49 -1.09 5.18
N LYS A 66 3.19 0.04 5.35
CA LYS A 66 3.12 0.80 6.61
C LYS A 66 1.92 1.75 6.71
N GLY A 67 1.14 1.89 5.64
CA GLY A 67 0.06 2.88 5.58
C GLY A 67 0.42 4.10 4.71
N PRO A 68 -0.46 5.11 4.71
CA PRO A 68 -1.68 5.24 5.51
C PRO A 68 -2.78 4.25 5.10
N GLY A 69 -3.81 4.12 5.94
CA GLY A 69 -4.95 3.25 5.64
C GLY A 69 -5.80 2.90 6.87
N SER A 70 -6.52 1.79 6.77
CA SER A 70 -7.36 1.24 7.83
C SER A 70 -6.54 0.96 9.08
N TYR A 71 -6.89 1.59 10.20
CA TYR A 71 -6.23 1.40 11.50
C TYR A 71 -6.18 -0.07 11.93
N THR A 72 -7.32 -0.78 11.83
CA THR A 72 -7.40 -2.20 12.17
C THR A 72 -6.60 -3.06 11.18
N GLY A 73 -6.74 -2.79 9.89
CA GLY A 73 -6.00 -3.52 8.85
C GLY A 73 -4.50 -3.40 9.02
N LEU A 74 -3.99 -2.19 9.21
CA LEU A 74 -2.56 -1.94 9.44
C LEU A 74 -2.04 -2.67 10.68
N ARG A 75 -2.80 -2.69 11.79
CA ARG A 75 -2.38 -3.41 13.00
C ARG A 75 -2.29 -4.91 12.79
N ILE A 76 -3.28 -5.50 12.10
CA ILE A 76 -3.27 -6.93 11.78
C ILE A 76 -2.05 -7.27 10.92
N GLY A 77 -1.82 -6.51 9.84
CA GLY A 77 -0.69 -6.72 8.95
C GLY A 77 0.65 -6.58 9.64
N VAL A 78 0.87 -5.48 10.36
CA VAL A 78 2.12 -5.20 11.07
C VAL A 78 2.38 -6.24 12.17
N SER A 79 1.37 -6.65 12.94
CA SER A 79 1.55 -7.68 13.97
C SER A 79 1.94 -9.02 13.36
N THR A 80 1.33 -9.41 12.24
CA THR A 80 1.67 -10.62 11.51
C THR A 80 3.08 -10.55 10.93
N ALA A 81 3.45 -9.43 10.30
CA ALA A 81 4.77 -9.24 9.73
C ALA A 81 5.87 -9.26 10.80
N LYS A 82 5.66 -8.59 11.94
CA LYS A 82 6.57 -8.61 13.10
C LYS A 82 6.70 -10.03 13.67
N GLY A 83 5.59 -10.76 13.81
CA GLY A 83 5.61 -12.14 14.29
C GLY A 83 6.43 -13.06 13.37
N LEU A 84 6.24 -12.95 12.05
CA LEU A 84 7.04 -13.70 11.07
C LEU A 84 8.52 -13.30 11.10
N SER A 85 8.83 -12.01 11.08
CA SER A 85 10.21 -11.51 11.14
C SER A 85 10.94 -11.99 12.40
N TYR A 86 10.29 -11.89 13.56
CA TYR A 86 10.85 -12.33 14.82
C TYR A 86 11.08 -13.86 14.86
N SER A 87 10.06 -14.65 14.51
CA SER A 87 10.14 -16.12 14.59
C SER A 87 11.13 -16.72 13.61
N LEU A 88 11.31 -16.11 12.42
CA LEU A 88 12.23 -16.55 11.38
C LEU A 88 13.61 -15.91 11.50
N ASN A 89 13.80 -14.98 12.42
CA ASN A 89 15.01 -14.14 12.53
C ASN A 89 15.37 -13.47 11.19
N ARG A 90 14.38 -12.85 10.55
CA ARG A 90 14.53 -12.14 9.27
C ARG A 90 14.21 -10.67 9.40
N PRO A 91 14.87 -9.78 8.63
CA PRO A 91 14.61 -8.35 8.68
C PRO A 91 13.16 -8.02 8.27
N LEU A 92 12.63 -6.97 8.91
CA LEU A 92 11.36 -6.35 8.58
C LEU A 92 11.61 -5.14 7.68
N ILE A 93 10.86 -5.05 6.58
CA ILE A 93 10.88 -3.92 5.66
C ILE A 93 9.51 -3.25 5.69
N SER A 94 9.47 -1.92 5.65
CA SER A 94 8.22 -1.19 5.48
C SER A 94 8.18 -0.45 4.14
N VAL A 95 7.03 -0.49 3.47
CA VAL A 95 6.79 0.26 2.22
C VAL A 95 5.57 1.13 2.39
N SER A 96 5.63 2.40 1.95
CA SER A 96 4.45 3.27 1.95
C SER A 96 3.39 2.72 0.99
N THR A 97 2.15 2.60 1.46
CA THR A 97 1.02 2.16 0.64
C THR A 97 0.84 3.05 -0.58
N LEU A 98 0.81 4.38 -0.39
CA LEU A 98 0.64 5.32 -1.49
C LEU A 98 1.82 5.28 -2.47
N GLN A 99 3.05 5.16 -1.98
CA GLN A 99 4.23 5.05 -2.83
C GLN A 99 4.20 3.81 -3.71
N SER A 100 3.84 2.65 -3.14
CA SER A 100 3.75 1.39 -3.89
C SER A 100 2.68 1.44 -4.99
N MET A 101 1.54 2.07 -4.69
CA MET A 101 0.48 2.32 -5.68
C MET A 101 0.98 3.22 -6.81
N ALA A 102 1.64 4.34 -6.47
CA ALA A 102 2.17 5.30 -7.45
C ALA A 102 3.26 4.66 -8.32
N PHE A 103 4.20 3.94 -7.72
CA PHE A 103 5.24 3.20 -8.43
C PHE A 103 4.66 2.26 -9.48
N TYR A 104 3.71 1.42 -9.07
CA TYR A 104 3.08 0.49 -10.00
C TYR A 104 2.35 1.22 -11.14
N MET A 105 1.62 2.28 -10.82
CA MET A 105 0.82 3.00 -11.80
C MET A 105 1.69 3.78 -12.78
N SER A 106 2.80 4.40 -12.35
CA SER A 106 3.72 5.11 -13.23
C SER A 106 4.38 4.19 -14.27
N LYS A 107 4.62 2.92 -13.93
CA LYS A 107 5.14 1.92 -14.88
C LYS A 107 4.06 1.40 -15.84
N LYS A 108 2.79 1.39 -15.42
CA LYS A 108 1.65 0.93 -16.24
C LYS A 108 1.10 2.00 -17.18
N LYS A 109 1.14 3.26 -16.77
CA LYS A 109 0.52 4.41 -17.45
C LYS A 109 1.49 5.59 -17.41
N SER A 110 2.38 5.68 -18.39
CA SER A 110 3.51 6.64 -18.40
C SER A 110 3.17 8.03 -18.92
N ASN A 111 1.92 8.32 -19.33
CA ASN A 111 1.55 9.55 -20.05
C ASN A 111 1.04 10.66 -19.12
N TYR A 112 1.36 10.62 -17.85
CA TYR A 112 0.93 11.60 -16.84
C TYR A 112 2.16 12.23 -16.18
N ASP A 113 2.02 13.49 -15.80
CA ASP A 113 3.10 14.22 -15.13
C ASP A 113 3.15 13.87 -13.64
N LEU A 114 1.97 13.69 -13.04
CA LEU A 114 1.80 13.35 -11.63
C LEU A 114 0.85 12.17 -11.42
N TYR A 115 1.13 11.42 -10.39
CA TYR A 115 0.36 10.26 -9.92
C TYR A 115 -0.12 10.52 -8.50
N CYS A 116 -1.43 10.52 -8.31
CA CYS A 116 -2.05 10.77 -7.01
C CYS A 116 -2.85 9.53 -6.55
N PRO A 117 -2.23 8.60 -5.81
CA PRO A 117 -2.93 7.54 -5.13
C PRO A 117 -3.80 8.12 -4.02
N MET A 118 -5.04 7.63 -3.90
CA MET A 118 -6.02 8.06 -2.92
C MET A 118 -6.59 6.87 -2.16
N ILE A 119 -6.47 6.87 -0.84
CA ILE A 119 -7.11 5.89 0.04
C ILE A 119 -8.29 6.56 0.72
N ASP A 120 -9.43 5.88 0.78
CA ASP A 120 -10.65 6.38 1.40
C ASP A 120 -10.47 6.63 2.91
N ALA A 121 -10.67 7.88 3.34
CA ALA A 121 -10.63 8.30 4.75
C ALA A 121 -12.04 8.67 5.30
N ARG A 122 -13.09 8.16 4.63
CA ARG A 122 -14.52 8.42 4.87
C ARG A 122 -14.96 9.83 4.46
N ARG A 123 -16.28 10.02 4.29
CA ARG A 123 -16.86 11.28 3.79
C ARG A 123 -16.12 11.76 2.53
N MET A 124 -15.92 13.07 2.37
CA MET A 124 -15.13 13.66 1.28
C MET A 124 -13.65 13.82 1.63
N GLU A 125 -13.10 12.95 2.48
CA GLU A 125 -11.70 12.96 2.86
C GLU A 125 -10.96 11.75 2.30
N VAL A 126 -9.71 11.97 1.87
CA VAL A 126 -8.81 10.93 1.36
C VAL A 126 -7.43 11.06 1.98
N PHE A 127 -6.73 9.95 2.13
CA PHE A 127 -5.28 9.98 2.31
C PHE A 127 -4.65 10.02 0.93
N SER A 128 -3.86 11.04 0.65
CA SER A 128 -3.24 11.24 -0.65
C SER A 128 -1.81 11.74 -0.56
N SER A 129 -1.09 11.59 -1.63
CA SER A 129 0.23 12.12 -1.89
C SER A 129 0.42 12.25 -3.40
N PHE A 130 1.38 13.05 -3.86
CA PHE A 130 1.69 13.18 -5.28
C PHE A 130 3.09 12.69 -5.56
N TYR A 131 3.22 11.94 -6.62
CA TYR A 131 4.48 11.38 -7.10
C TYR A 131 4.70 11.75 -8.57
N ASP A 132 5.94 11.97 -8.96
CA ASP A 132 6.31 12.10 -10.36
C ASP A 132 6.43 10.72 -11.06
N LYS A 133 6.77 10.72 -12.35
CA LYS A 133 6.93 9.49 -13.15
C LYS A 133 8.06 8.58 -12.65
N ASP A 134 9.03 9.14 -11.93
CA ASP A 134 10.18 8.43 -11.38
C ASP A 134 9.97 8.00 -9.92
N ASN A 135 8.71 8.16 -9.44
CA ASN A 135 8.26 7.84 -8.08
C ASN A 135 8.89 8.71 -6.97
N ASN A 136 9.40 9.90 -7.33
CA ASN A 136 9.79 10.89 -6.33
C ASN A 136 8.53 11.53 -5.76
N GLN A 137 8.48 11.66 -4.43
CA GLN A 137 7.38 12.30 -3.74
C GLN A 137 7.43 13.82 -3.95
N VAL A 138 6.45 14.37 -4.68
CA VAL A 138 6.33 15.81 -4.99
C VAL A 138 5.55 16.54 -3.89
N ARG A 139 4.61 15.85 -3.25
CA ARG A 139 3.82 16.36 -2.13
C ARG A 139 3.71 15.29 -1.05
N GLU A 140 3.97 15.67 0.18
CA GLU A 140 3.89 14.77 1.32
C GLU A 140 2.48 14.17 1.52
N VAL A 141 2.43 13.07 2.26
CA VAL A 141 1.17 12.38 2.59
C VAL A 141 0.32 13.27 3.50
N ARG A 142 -0.94 13.47 3.11
CA ARG A 142 -1.93 14.25 3.87
C ARG A 142 -3.28 13.56 3.91
N ALA A 143 -4.08 13.94 4.90
CA ALA A 143 -5.51 13.70 4.95
C ALA A 143 -6.21 14.94 4.37
N ASP A 144 -6.68 14.84 3.14
CA ASP A 144 -7.24 15.97 2.40
C ASP A 144 -8.77 15.86 2.35
N ILE A 145 -9.42 16.92 2.79
CA ILE A 145 -10.86 17.10 2.54
C ILE A 145 -11.01 17.71 1.15
N ILE A 146 -11.65 16.95 0.26
CA ILE A 146 -11.71 17.31 -1.16
C ILE A 146 -12.88 18.23 -1.45
N ASP A 147 -12.58 19.35 -2.08
CA ASP A 147 -13.51 20.32 -2.63
C ASP A 147 -13.10 20.77 -4.06
N LYS A 148 -13.88 21.65 -4.67
CA LYS A 148 -13.64 22.15 -6.03
C LYS A 148 -12.33 22.95 -6.20
N ASN A 149 -11.71 23.38 -5.11
CA ASN A 149 -10.45 24.13 -5.13
C ASN A 149 -9.25 23.26 -4.79
N SER A 150 -9.51 21.99 -4.45
CA SER A 150 -8.45 21.06 -4.08
C SER A 150 -7.53 20.79 -5.27
N TYR A 151 -6.23 20.80 -5.01
CA TYR A 151 -5.16 20.44 -5.97
C TYR A 151 -5.03 21.38 -7.18
N ASN A 152 -5.49 22.64 -7.10
CA ASN A 152 -5.39 23.59 -8.21
C ASN A 152 -3.96 23.73 -8.75
N LYS A 153 -2.96 23.72 -7.87
CA LYS A 153 -1.54 23.81 -8.25
C LYS A 153 -1.08 22.55 -8.97
N GLU A 154 -1.42 21.37 -8.44
CA GLU A 154 -1.04 20.09 -9.03
C GLU A 154 -1.76 19.88 -10.37
N LEU A 155 -3.00 20.36 -10.50
CA LEU A 155 -3.81 20.31 -11.72
C LEU A 155 -3.38 21.28 -12.83
N GLU A 156 -2.34 22.07 -12.64
CA GLU A 156 -1.60 22.70 -13.74
C GLU A 156 -0.90 21.65 -14.64
N ASN A 157 -0.70 20.45 -14.11
CA ASN A 157 -0.12 19.28 -14.76
C ASN A 157 -1.19 18.21 -15.03
N LYS A 158 -0.89 17.24 -15.88
CA LYS A 158 -1.73 16.05 -16.07
C LYS A 158 -1.59 15.11 -14.89
N VAL A 159 -2.64 15.01 -14.08
CA VAL A 159 -2.67 14.20 -12.87
C VAL A 159 -3.52 12.97 -13.07
N LEU A 160 -2.96 11.79 -12.76
CA LEU A 160 -3.71 10.55 -12.69
C LEU A 160 -4.10 10.26 -11.25
N PHE A 161 -5.39 10.25 -10.95
CA PHE A 161 -5.99 9.89 -9.67
C PHE A 161 -6.47 8.45 -9.68
N PHE A 162 -6.18 7.68 -8.64
CA PHE A 162 -6.54 6.27 -8.53
C PHE A 162 -6.51 5.79 -7.08
N GLY A 163 -7.16 4.67 -6.81
CA GLY A 163 -7.32 4.12 -5.47
C GLY A 163 -8.78 4.12 -5.03
N ASP A 164 -9.10 3.45 -3.94
CA ASP A 164 -10.46 3.30 -3.43
C ASP A 164 -11.09 4.62 -2.95
N GLY A 165 -10.28 5.64 -2.67
CA GLY A 165 -10.72 7.00 -2.36
C GLY A 165 -10.97 7.88 -3.58
N SER A 166 -10.52 7.52 -4.79
CA SER A 166 -10.55 8.42 -5.96
C SER A 166 -11.94 8.59 -6.56
N ASN A 167 -12.77 7.54 -6.56
CA ASN A 167 -14.08 7.55 -7.25
C ASN A 167 -15.01 8.63 -6.73
N LYS A 168 -15.08 8.86 -5.42
CA LYS A 168 -15.91 9.91 -4.82
C LYS A 168 -15.43 11.32 -5.14
N CYS A 169 -14.19 11.48 -5.61
CA CYS A 169 -13.59 12.78 -5.90
C CYS A 169 -13.80 13.23 -7.36
N LYS A 170 -14.25 12.37 -8.27
CA LYS A 170 -14.37 12.65 -9.71
C LYS A 170 -15.23 13.86 -10.03
N ASP A 171 -16.43 13.92 -9.43
CA ASP A 171 -17.38 14.99 -9.71
C ASP A 171 -16.94 16.35 -9.14
N VAL A 172 -16.04 16.31 -8.17
CA VAL A 172 -15.53 17.48 -7.44
C VAL A 172 -14.26 18.01 -8.09
N LEU A 173 -13.33 17.12 -8.45
CA LEU A 173 -12.06 17.47 -9.12
C LEU A 173 -12.27 17.52 -10.65
N ASN A 174 -13.19 18.35 -11.10
CA ASN A 174 -13.57 18.47 -12.51
C ASN A 174 -12.63 19.46 -13.23
N SER A 175 -11.45 18.96 -13.63
CA SER A 175 -10.45 19.70 -14.42
C SER A 175 -10.09 18.92 -15.68
N GLY A 176 -9.79 19.60 -16.78
CA GLY A 176 -9.30 18.96 -18.02
C GLY A 176 -7.98 18.20 -17.84
N ASN A 177 -7.25 18.44 -16.77
CA ASN A 177 -6.01 17.75 -16.41
C ASN A 177 -6.20 16.67 -15.34
N ALA A 178 -7.43 16.44 -14.83
CA ALA A 178 -7.74 15.39 -13.88
C ALA A 178 -8.18 14.12 -14.59
N TYR A 179 -7.42 13.07 -14.47
CA TYR A 179 -7.69 11.75 -15.06
C TYR A 179 -7.90 10.73 -13.94
N PHE A 180 -8.83 9.80 -14.12
CA PHE A 180 -9.18 8.83 -13.09
C PHE A 180 -9.10 7.40 -13.60
N ILE A 181 -8.66 6.50 -12.72
CA ILE A 181 -8.76 5.05 -12.91
C ILE A 181 -9.66 4.48 -11.83
N ASP A 182 -10.67 3.74 -12.27
CA ASP A 182 -11.60 3.01 -11.43
C ASP A 182 -11.03 1.66 -10.98
N ASP A 183 -11.62 1.11 -9.92
CA ASP A 183 -11.39 -0.26 -9.45
C ASP A 183 -9.91 -0.59 -9.18
N PHE A 184 -9.15 0.39 -8.69
CA PHE A 184 -7.78 0.20 -8.28
C PHE A 184 -7.67 0.16 -6.76
N SER A 185 -7.03 -0.89 -6.24
CA SER A 185 -6.78 -1.05 -4.80
C SER A 185 -5.31 -1.38 -4.56
N PRO A 186 -4.74 -0.98 -3.40
CA PRO A 186 -3.39 -1.38 -3.03
C PRO A 186 -3.25 -2.90 -3.00
N SER A 187 -2.08 -3.41 -3.34
CA SER A 187 -1.80 -4.84 -3.37
C SER A 187 -0.34 -5.12 -3.04
N ALA A 188 -0.08 -6.22 -2.35
CA ALA A 188 1.27 -6.67 -2.00
C ALA A 188 2.19 -6.83 -3.22
N LYS A 189 1.65 -7.15 -4.39
CA LYS A 189 2.44 -7.24 -5.63
C LYS A 189 3.02 -5.91 -6.12
N TYR A 190 2.48 -4.78 -5.67
CA TYR A 190 3.03 -3.47 -6.05
C TYR A 190 4.26 -3.10 -5.21
N MET A 191 4.49 -3.80 -4.11
CA MET A 191 5.58 -3.53 -3.18
C MET A 191 6.92 -4.17 -3.60
N GLY A 192 6.88 -5.24 -4.40
CA GLY A 192 8.03 -6.13 -4.61
C GLY A 192 9.33 -5.43 -4.98
N ILE A 193 9.32 -4.51 -5.95
CA ILE A 193 10.52 -3.77 -6.38
C ILE A 193 11.01 -2.82 -5.28
N LEU A 194 10.12 -2.07 -4.64
CA LEU A 194 10.46 -1.15 -3.55
C LEU A 194 11.02 -1.91 -2.34
N SER A 195 10.47 -3.08 -2.05
CA SER A 195 10.98 -3.98 -1.00
C SER A 195 12.37 -4.50 -1.31
N LEU A 196 12.63 -4.86 -2.58
CA LEU A 196 13.95 -5.29 -3.04
C LEU A 196 14.98 -4.17 -2.92
N GLU A 197 14.62 -2.94 -3.33
CA GLU A 197 15.50 -1.77 -3.19
C GLU A 197 15.87 -1.52 -1.72
N LYS A 198 14.88 -1.55 -0.82
CA LYS A 198 15.12 -1.40 0.62
C LYS A 198 15.96 -2.54 1.20
N TYR A 199 15.72 -3.77 0.78
CA TYR A 199 16.53 -4.92 1.19
C TYR A 199 18.01 -4.74 0.79
N ASN A 200 18.27 -4.35 -0.46
CA ASN A 200 19.62 -4.14 -0.97
C ASN A 200 20.34 -2.99 -0.23
N ASN A 201 19.61 -1.96 0.16
CA ASN A 201 20.11 -0.82 0.91
C ASN A 201 20.19 -1.09 2.44
N LYS A 202 19.74 -2.27 2.90
CA LYS A 202 19.63 -2.64 4.32
C LYS A 202 18.77 -1.64 5.12
N ASP A 203 17.77 -1.05 4.47
CA ASP A 203 16.78 -0.16 5.09
C ASP A 203 15.71 -1.00 5.79
N PHE A 204 16.03 -1.43 7.02
CA PHE A 204 15.23 -2.34 7.82
C PHE A 204 14.63 -1.61 9.02
N GLU A 205 13.44 -2.06 9.40
CA GLU A 205 12.75 -1.56 10.59
C GLU A 205 13.19 -2.34 11.84
N ASP A 206 13.18 -1.67 12.98
CA ASP A 206 13.29 -2.35 14.27
C ASP A 206 12.00 -3.13 14.57
N VAL A 207 12.11 -4.46 14.61
CA VAL A 207 10.94 -5.34 14.78
C VAL A 207 10.21 -5.07 16.12
N ALA A 208 10.93 -4.65 17.17
CA ALA A 208 10.33 -4.37 18.48
C ALA A 208 9.52 -3.06 18.47
N TYR A 209 10.08 -2.02 17.86
CA TYR A 209 9.56 -0.65 17.97
C TYR A 209 8.82 -0.15 16.74
N PHE A 210 8.87 -0.86 15.61
CA PHE A 210 8.16 -0.45 14.41
C PHE A 210 6.65 -0.35 14.65
N GLU A 211 6.06 0.77 14.22
CA GLU A 211 4.62 1.03 14.24
C GLU A 211 4.11 1.45 12.85
N PRO A 212 2.84 1.19 12.52
CA PRO A 212 2.24 1.70 11.30
C PRO A 212 2.25 3.22 11.25
N PHE A 213 2.27 3.77 10.05
CA PHE A 213 2.12 5.20 9.85
C PHE A 213 0.65 5.61 10.01
N TYR A 214 0.31 6.05 11.23
CA TYR A 214 -1.00 6.58 11.56
C TYR A 214 -1.06 8.07 11.23
N LEU A 215 -1.73 8.43 10.13
CA LEU A 215 -1.90 9.83 9.73
C LEU A 215 -2.95 10.55 10.59
N LYS A 216 -3.82 9.79 11.24
CA LYS A 216 -4.85 10.28 12.16
C LYS A 216 -4.90 9.45 13.42
N ASP A 217 -5.18 10.09 14.54
CA ASP A 217 -5.45 9.39 15.78
C ASP A 217 -6.73 8.53 15.68
N PHE A 218 -6.71 7.43 16.38
CA PHE A 218 -7.88 6.56 16.47
C PHE A 218 -8.99 7.23 17.28
N VAL A 219 -10.07 7.62 16.61
CA VAL A 219 -11.29 8.08 17.28
C VAL A 219 -12.25 6.89 17.36
N ALA A 220 -12.40 6.33 18.56
CA ALA A 220 -13.43 5.33 18.82
C ALA A 220 -14.82 5.95 18.54
N GLY A 221 -15.52 5.41 17.53
CA GLY A 221 -16.87 5.89 17.20
C GLY A 221 -17.77 5.76 18.42
N LYS A 222 -18.44 6.84 18.84
CA LYS A 222 -19.56 6.73 19.77
C LYS A 222 -20.61 5.83 19.11
N LYS A 223 -20.98 4.71 19.75
CA LYS A 223 -22.19 3.99 19.42
C LYS A 223 -23.36 4.96 19.70
N ASN A 224 -24.02 5.43 18.65
CA ASN A 224 -25.37 6.00 18.78
C ASN A 224 -26.36 4.85 18.99
#